data_aec2d758ecbfa86826430c01563dc788
#
_entry.id   aec2d758ecbfa86826430c01563dc788
#
_cell.length_a   1.000
_cell.length_b   1.000
_cell.length_c   1.000
_cell.angle_alpha   90.00
_cell.angle_beta   90.00
_cell.angle_gamma   90.00
#
_symmetry.space_group_name_H-M   'P 1'
#
loop_
_entity.id
_entity.type
_entity.pdbx_description
1 polymer ?
#
loop_
_entity_poly.entity_id
_entity_poly.type
_entity_poly.pdbx_seq_one_letter_code
_entity_poly.pdbx_strand_id
1 'polypeptide(L)'
;TPIPGADKIELATVDGWNVVVQKGLYNVGDLAVYFEIDSFIPNALAPFLTKEGHYPKVYEGVNGERLKTVHLRKQRSQGLLMPLVEVTKNLEFGTYDCGVEVNLEEGADLTEVLGILKWEPTISAQLAGQVKGNFPSLVPKTDQERIQNLTHQLEKCKAWKGGTWSV
;
A
#
# COMPACT_ATOMS: atom_id res chain seq x y z
N THR A 1 -15.88 -2.16 13.32
CA THR A 1 -15.97 -1.52 14.64
C THR A 1 -16.42 -0.07 14.46
N PRO A 2 -17.44 0.40 15.21
CA PRO A 2 -17.92 1.77 15.12
C PRO A 2 -16.86 2.76 15.61
N ILE A 3 -16.76 3.92 14.93
CA ILE A 3 -15.84 4.99 15.33
C ILE A 3 -16.60 6.00 16.21
N PRO A 4 -16.13 6.32 17.42
CA PRO A 4 -16.78 7.29 18.30
C PRO A 4 -16.94 8.66 17.62
N GLY A 5 -18.17 9.21 17.62
CA GLY A 5 -18.46 10.49 17.00
C GLY A 5 -18.52 10.48 15.46
N ALA A 6 -18.62 9.31 14.84
CA ALA A 6 -18.80 9.17 13.40
C ALA A 6 -20.08 8.37 13.10
N ASP A 7 -21.03 9.00 12.43
CA ASP A 7 -22.33 8.39 12.11
C ASP A 7 -22.31 7.63 10.79
N LYS A 8 -21.42 8.00 9.87
CA LYS A 8 -21.40 7.52 8.49
C LYS A 8 -20.23 6.57 8.17
N ILE A 9 -19.26 6.47 9.06
CA ILE A 9 -18.05 5.67 8.83
C ILE A 9 -17.75 4.76 10.01
N GLU A 10 -17.11 3.64 9.72
CA GLU A 10 -16.66 2.65 10.69
C GLU A 10 -15.28 2.11 10.33
N LEU A 11 -14.65 1.43 11.27
CA LEU A 11 -13.33 0.84 11.10
C LEU A 11 -13.47 -0.64 10.75
N ALA A 12 -13.00 -1.02 9.59
CA ALA A 12 -12.77 -2.40 9.20
C ALA A 12 -11.30 -2.78 9.49
N THR A 13 -11.07 -4.04 9.83
CA THR A 13 -9.73 -4.60 9.98
C THR A 13 -9.59 -5.78 9.02
N VAL A 14 -8.62 -5.72 8.14
CA VAL A 14 -8.31 -6.75 7.14
C VAL A 14 -6.85 -7.13 7.34
N ASP A 15 -6.58 -8.39 7.69
CA ASP A 15 -5.23 -8.92 7.95
C ASP A 15 -4.35 -8.04 8.86
N GLY A 16 -4.96 -7.44 9.88
CA GLY A 16 -4.28 -6.54 10.81
C GLY A 16 -4.19 -5.08 10.35
N TRP A 17 -4.60 -4.76 9.12
CA TRP A 17 -4.65 -3.41 8.61
C TRP A 17 -5.99 -2.74 8.89
N ASN A 18 -5.94 -1.52 9.38
CA ASN A 18 -7.13 -0.73 9.67
C ASN A 18 -7.51 0.11 8.45
N VAL A 19 -8.76 -0.01 8.03
CA VAL A 19 -9.35 0.74 6.92
C VAL A 19 -10.65 1.38 7.35
N VAL A 20 -10.79 2.67 7.10
CA VAL A 20 -12.05 3.37 7.35
C VAL A 20 -12.97 3.17 6.15
N VAL A 21 -14.14 2.62 6.41
CA VAL A 21 -15.16 2.31 5.40
C VAL A 21 -16.48 3.00 5.73
N GLN A 22 -17.38 3.03 4.76
CA GLN A 22 -18.74 3.50 4.99
C GLN A 22 -19.47 2.52 5.90
N LYS A 23 -20.20 3.05 6.88
CA LYS A 23 -20.95 2.25 7.85
C LYS A 23 -22.02 1.39 7.18
N GLY A 24 -22.06 0.11 7.51
CA GLY A 24 -23.04 -0.84 7.00
C GLY A 24 -22.79 -1.29 5.55
N LEU A 25 -21.63 -0.95 4.96
CA LEU A 25 -21.27 -1.39 3.62
C LEU A 25 -20.79 -2.85 3.60
N TYR A 26 -20.18 -3.30 4.69
CA TYR A 26 -19.62 -4.65 4.82
C TYR A 26 -20.13 -5.36 6.06
N ASN A 27 -20.30 -6.67 5.95
CA ASN A 27 -20.50 -7.56 7.09
C ASN A 27 -19.25 -8.42 7.30
N VAL A 28 -19.12 -8.97 8.49
CA VAL A 28 -18.02 -9.90 8.78
C VAL A 28 -18.23 -11.17 7.96
N GLY A 29 -17.22 -11.54 7.16
CA GLY A 29 -17.27 -12.67 6.23
C GLY A 29 -17.59 -12.31 4.79
N ASP A 30 -17.91 -11.04 4.48
CA ASP A 30 -18.07 -10.59 3.09
C ASP A 30 -16.71 -10.57 2.39
N LEU A 31 -16.67 -11.03 1.13
CA LEU A 31 -15.50 -10.88 0.27
C LEU A 31 -15.43 -9.45 -0.26
N ALA A 32 -14.26 -8.87 -0.13
CA ALA A 32 -13.96 -7.53 -0.60
C ALA A 32 -12.54 -7.46 -1.16
N VAL A 33 -12.29 -6.50 -2.04
CA VAL A 33 -10.95 -6.26 -2.58
C VAL A 33 -10.24 -5.20 -1.74
N TYR A 34 -9.10 -5.58 -1.19
CA TYR A 34 -8.25 -4.69 -0.42
C TYR A 34 -7.10 -4.16 -1.27
N PHE A 35 -6.95 -2.84 -1.30
CA PHE A 35 -5.84 -2.16 -1.97
C PHE A 35 -4.90 -1.60 -0.92
N GLU A 36 -3.64 -2.00 -1.00
CA GLU A 36 -2.59 -1.55 -0.08
C GLU A 36 -2.24 -0.07 -0.27
N ILE A 37 -1.65 0.53 0.76
CA ILE A 37 -1.03 1.84 0.64
C ILE A 37 0.11 1.80 -0.39
N ASP A 38 0.36 2.95 -1.03
CA ASP A 38 1.33 3.09 -2.13
C ASP A 38 0.96 2.32 -3.42
N SER A 39 -0.25 1.76 -3.50
CA SER A 39 -0.83 1.36 -4.77
C SER A 39 -1.29 2.59 -5.55
N PHE A 40 -1.04 2.60 -6.86
CA PHE A 40 -1.61 3.57 -7.78
C PHE A 40 -2.80 2.93 -8.49
N ILE A 41 -3.98 3.48 -8.23
CA ILE A 41 -5.25 2.91 -8.69
C ILE A 41 -5.72 3.69 -9.92
N PRO A 42 -6.01 3.00 -11.04
CA PRO A 42 -6.57 3.62 -12.23
C PRO A 42 -7.89 4.34 -11.93
N ASN A 43 -8.07 5.52 -12.52
CA ASN A 43 -9.29 6.33 -12.33
C ASN A 43 -10.55 5.63 -12.83
N ALA A 44 -10.43 4.76 -13.82
CA ALA A 44 -11.54 3.95 -14.30
C ALA A 44 -12.10 3.02 -13.22
N LEU A 45 -11.23 2.48 -12.35
CA LEU A 45 -11.64 1.59 -11.27
C LEU A 45 -12.21 2.35 -10.06
N ALA A 46 -11.61 3.47 -9.69
CA ALA A 46 -12.00 4.23 -8.50
C ALA A 46 -12.01 5.74 -8.77
N PRO A 47 -12.96 6.24 -9.56
CA PRO A 47 -13.04 7.66 -9.91
C PRO A 47 -13.27 8.57 -8.69
N PHE A 48 -13.85 8.03 -7.63
CA PHE A 48 -14.12 8.77 -6.37
C PHE A 48 -12.85 9.12 -5.58
N LEU A 49 -11.69 8.55 -5.92
CA LEU A 49 -10.41 8.93 -5.30
C LEU A 49 -9.93 10.30 -5.77
N THR A 50 -10.28 10.69 -6.98
CA THR A 50 -9.99 12.02 -7.50
C THR A 50 -11.03 13.00 -6.94
N LYS A 51 -10.55 14.04 -6.26
CA LYS A 51 -11.44 15.06 -5.69
C LYS A 51 -12.21 15.77 -6.80
N GLU A 52 -13.47 16.12 -6.51
CA GLU A 52 -14.28 16.92 -7.41
C GLU A 52 -13.59 18.23 -7.80
N GLY A 53 -13.57 18.54 -9.10
CA GLY A 53 -12.86 19.69 -9.66
C GLY A 53 -11.34 19.51 -9.87
N HIS A 54 -10.81 18.33 -9.61
CA HIS A 54 -9.41 17.98 -9.89
C HIS A 54 -9.29 16.95 -11.01
N TYR A 55 -8.14 16.95 -11.69
CA TYR A 55 -7.82 15.92 -12.66
C TYR A 55 -7.03 14.79 -11.98
N PRO A 56 -7.24 13.52 -12.39
CA PRO A 56 -6.43 12.42 -11.90
C PRO A 56 -4.96 12.61 -12.28
N LYS A 57 -4.07 12.06 -11.48
CA LYS A 57 -2.64 12.08 -11.76
C LYS A 57 -2.30 11.09 -12.85
N VAL A 58 -1.23 11.38 -13.57
CA VAL A 58 -0.67 10.45 -14.55
C VAL A 58 0.59 9.80 -13.97
N TYR A 59 0.60 8.47 -13.94
CA TYR A 59 1.76 7.68 -13.54
C TYR A 59 1.92 6.51 -14.50
N GLU A 60 3.11 6.37 -15.09
CA GLU A 60 3.40 5.34 -16.12
C GLU A 60 2.38 5.28 -17.27
N GLY A 61 1.83 6.46 -17.65
CA GLY A 61 0.83 6.55 -18.71
C GLY A 61 -0.61 6.25 -18.29
N VAL A 62 -0.83 5.87 -17.04
CA VAL A 62 -2.15 5.59 -16.48
C VAL A 62 -2.66 6.80 -15.69
N ASN A 63 -3.92 7.18 -15.91
CA ASN A 63 -4.60 8.19 -15.10
C ASN A 63 -5.17 7.55 -13.83
N GLY A 64 -4.85 8.08 -12.68
CA GLY A 64 -5.31 7.51 -11.41
C GLY A 64 -4.86 8.29 -10.19
N GLU A 65 -4.98 7.66 -9.03
CA GLU A 65 -4.55 8.22 -7.75
C GLU A 65 -3.75 7.23 -6.93
N ARG A 66 -2.71 7.75 -6.25
CA ARG A 66 -1.94 6.97 -5.28
C ARG A 66 -2.69 6.88 -3.97
N LEU A 67 -2.83 5.69 -3.44
CA LEU A 67 -3.32 5.46 -2.09
C LEU A 67 -2.28 5.88 -1.05
N LYS A 68 -2.73 6.64 -0.07
CA LYS A 68 -1.91 7.11 1.06
C LYS A 68 -2.63 6.77 2.35
N THR A 69 -1.86 6.64 3.42
CA THR A 69 -2.44 6.60 4.77
C THR A 69 -3.20 7.89 5.04
N VAL A 70 -4.44 7.77 5.45
CA VAL A 70 -5.33 8.89 5.78
C VAL A 70 -5.72 8.80 7.26
N HIS A 71 -5.90 9.94 7.90
CA HIS A 71 -6.43 10.00 9.26
C HIS A 71 -7.84 10.61 9.22
N LEU A 72 -8.81 9.81 9.62
CA LEU A 72 -10.22 10.20 9.67
C LEU A 72 -10.74 10.02 11.10
N ARG A 73 -11.25 11.10 11.71
CA ARG A 73 -11.75 11.06 13.09
C ARG A 73 -10.76 10.41 14.09
N LYS A 74 -9.46 10.75 13.99
CA LYS A 74 -8.36 10.19 14.78
C LYS A 74 -8.06 8.70 14.52
N GLN A 75 -8.77 8.07 13.59
CA GLN A 75 -8.47 6.71 13.15
C GLN A 75 -7.55 6.74 11.92
N ARG A 76 -6.58 5.86 11.91
CA ARG A 76 -5.68 5.66 10.77
C ARG A 76 -6.35 4.70 9.79
N SER A 77 -6.48 5.13 8.52
CA SER A 77 -6.91 4.29 7.41
C SER A 77 -5.70 3.99 6.51
N GLN A 78 -5.37 2.72 6.37
CA GLN A 78 -4.19 2.25 5.64
C GLN A 78 -4.66 1.34 4.51
N GLY A 79 -5.02 1.93 3.39
CA GLY A 79 -5.54 1.22 2.23
C GLY A 79 -6.96 1.63 1.88
N LEU A 80 -7.51 0.93 0.90
CA LEU A 80 -8.87 1.07 0.42
C LEU A 80 -9.52 -0.31 0.38
N LEU A 81 -10.76 -0.41 0.81
CA LEU A 81 -11.57 -1.62 0.68
C LEU A 81 -12.72 -1.31 -0.29
N MET A 82 -12.87 -2.14 -1.32
CA MET A 82 -13.96 -2.05 -2.28
C MET A 82 -14.80 -3.32 -2.28
N PRO A 83 -16.13 -3.20 -2.39
CA PRO A 83 -16.99 -4.37 -2.54
C PRO A 83 -16.62 -5.15 -3.79
N LEU A 84 -16.54 -6.48 -3.68
CA LEU A 84 -16.20 -7.35 -4.81
C LEU A 84 -17.11 -7.09 -6.03
N VAL A 85 -18.39 -6.86 -5.78
CA VAL A 85 -19.39 -6.59 -6.84
C VAL A 85 -19.08 -5.31 -7.64
N GLU A 86 -18.51 -4.30 -7.01
CA GLU A 86 -18.13 -3.06 -7.74
C GLU A 86 -16.89 -3.29 -8.61
N VAL A 87 -15.96 -4.09 -8.12
CA VAL A 87 -14.74 -4.43 -8.86
C VAL A 87 -15.06 -5.34 -10.05
N THR A 88 -15.89 -6.36 -9.87
CA THR A 88 -16.30 -7.29 -10.94
C THR A 88 -17.10 -6.60 -12.03
N LYS A 89 -17.95 -5.65 -11.71
CA LYS A 89 -18.65 -4.84 -12.73
C LYS A 89 -17.68 -4.13 -13.66
N ASN A 90 -16.60 -3.58 -13.14
CA ASN A 90 -15.57 -2.92 -13.95
C ASN A 90 -14.82 -3.92 -14.87
N LEU A 91 -14.67 -5.18 -14.44
CA LEU A 91 -14.09 -6.25 -15.26
C LEU A 91 -15.02 -6.68 -16.38
N GLU A 92 -16.33 -6.83 -16.11
CA GLU A 92 -17.33 -7.24 -17.10
C GLU A 92 -17.55 -6.20 -18.22
N PHE A 93 -17.40 -4.91 -17.93
CA PHE A 93 -17.57 -3.84 -18.93
C PHE A 93 -16.34 -3.63 -19.85
N GLY A 94 -15.40 -4.58 -19.88
CA GLY A 94 -14.29 -4.58 -20.85
C GLY A 94 -13.22 -3.51 -20.61
N THR A 95 -13.23 -2.87 -19.46
CA THR A 95 -12.20 -1.91 -19.11
C THR A 95 -10.86 -2.61 -18.80
N TYR A 96 -10.92 -3.91 -18.48
CA TYR A 96 -9.80 -4.76 -18.12
C TYR A 96 -9.93 -6.17 -18.72
N ASP A 97 -10.08 -6.25 -20.05
CA ASP A 97 -10.04 -7.55 -20.76
C ASP A 97 -8.59 -7.99 -20.89
N CYS A 98 -8.09 -8.69 -19.90
CA CYS A 98 -6.76 -9.30 -19.93
C CYS A 98 -6.79 -10.78 -20.36
N GLY A 99 -7.97 -11.34 -20.64
CA GLY A 99 -8.11 -12.75 -21.05
C GLY A 99 -7.68 -13.77 -19.99
N VAL A 100 -7.53 -13.34 -18.74
CA VAL A 100 -7.14 -14.18 -17.61
C VAL A 100 -8.39 -14.62 -16.86
N GLU A 101 -8.60 -15.92 -16.72
CA GLU A 101 -9.59 -16.44 -15.78
C GLU A 101 -9.12 -16.14 -14.36
N VAL A 102 -9.85 -15.27 -13.66
CA VAL A 102 -9.54 -14.91 -12.28
C VAL A 102 -10.39 -15.74 -11.35
N ASN A 103 -9.74 -16.53 -10.53
CA ASN A 103 -10.40 -17.19 -9.42
C ASN A 103 -10.57 -16.20 -8.26
N LEU A 104 -11.82 -15.81 -7.99
CA LEU A 104 -12.16 -14.84 -6.95
C LEU A 104 -12.31 -15.54 -5.60
N GLU A 105 -11.19 -15.98 -5.05
CA GLU A 105 -11.09 -16.61 -3.73
C GLU A 105 -10.40 -15.67 -2.74
N GLU A 106 -10.56 -15.97 -1.45
CA GLU A 106 -9.82 -15.27 -0.40
C GLU A 106 -8.30 -15.43 -0.61
N GLY A 107 -7.58 -14.31 -0.63
CA GLY A 107 -6.13 -14.28 -0.87
C GLY A 107 -5.72 -14.24 -2.35
N ALA A 108 -6.66 -14.17 -3.30
CA ALA A 108 -6.33 -14.02 -4.72
C ALA A 108 -5.67 -12.65 -4.99
N ASP A 109 -4.58 -12.67 -5.77
CA ASP A 109 -3.91 -11.44 -6.21
C ASP A 109 -4.57 -10.91 -7.50
N LEU A 110 -5.14 -9.72 -7.40
CA LEU A 110 -5.83 -9.03 -8.49
C LEU A 110 -5.01 -7.86 -9.08
N THR A 111 -3.76 -7.72 -8.68
CA THR A 111 -2.91 -6.58 -9.05
C THR A 111 -2.80 -6.40 -10.57
N GLU A 112 -2.45 -7.46 -11.29
CA GLU A 112 -2.28 -7.42 -12.75
C GLU A 112 -3.63 -7.24 -13.47
N VAL A 113 -4.64 -7.97 -13.02
CA VAL A 113 -5.99 -7.96 -13.60
C VAL A 113 -6.64 -6.57 -13.54
N LEU A 114 -6.43 -5.87 -12.42
CA LEU A 114 -6.98 -4.54 -12.20
C LEU A 114 -6.05 -3.42 -12.67
N GLY A 115 -4.90 -3.74 -13.23
CA GLY A 115 -3.92 -2.76 -13.69
C GLY A 115 -3.39 -1.86 -12.58
N ILE A 116 -3.27 -2.40 -11.37
CA ILE A 116 -2.75 -1.67 -10.21
C ILE A 116 -1.24 -1.55 -10.32
N LEU A 117 -0.72 -0.32 -10.25
CA LEU A 117 0.70 -0.06 -10.29
C LEU A 117 1.23 0.20 -8.88
N LYS A 118 2.45 -0.22 -8.63
CA LYS A 118 3.15 0.13 -7.39
C LYS A 118 3.74 1.52 -7.52
N TRP A 119 3.36 2.43 -6.62
CA TRP A 119 3.92 3.75 -6.60
C TRP A 119 5.35 3.73 -6.07
N GLU A 120 6.30 4.16 -6.89
CA GLU A 120 7.67 4.44 -6.46
C GLU A 120 7.96 5.95 -6.54
N PRO A 121 8.47 6.57 -5.46
CA PRO A 121 8.78 7.98 -5.51
C PRO A 121 9.89 8.23 -6.54
N THR A 122 9.67 9.17 -7.44
CA THR A 122 10.71 9.61 -8.38
C THR A 122 11.85 10.24 -7.59
N ILE A 123 13.06 9.77 -7.83
CA ILE A 123 14.27 10.33 -7.24
C ILE A 123 14.47 11.72 -7.84
N SER A 124 14.61 12.75 -6.99
CA SER A 124 14.90 14.10 -7.48
C SER A 124 16.22 14.10 -8.26
N ALA A 125 16.30 14.91 -9.32
CA ALA A 125 17.49 15.01 -10.17
C ALA A 125 18.76 15.34 -9.36
N GLN A 126 18.62 16.07 -8.25
CA GLN A 126 19.72 16.41 -7.33
C GLN A 126 20.28 15.19 -6.59
N LEU A 127 19.47 14.18 -6.34
CA LEU A 127 19.85 12.97 -5.62
C LEU A 127 20.14 11.78 -6.56
N ALA A 128 19.81 11.89 -7.83
CA ALA A 128 19.95 10.79 -8.79
C ALA A 128 21.38 10.24 -8.89
N GLY A 129 22.39 11.13 -8.77
CA GLY A 129 23.81 10.73 -8.77
C GLY A 129 24.29 10.09 -7.45
N GLN A 130 23.53 10.20 -6.37
CA GLN A 130 23.87 9.67 -5.05
C GLN A 130 23.14 8.37 -4.74
N VAL A 131 22.10 8.04 -5.50
CA VAL A 131 21.31 6.82 -5.31
C VAL A 131 21.99 5.66 -6.02
N LYS A 132 22.37 4.66 -5.26
CA LYS A 132 23.05 3.45 -5.77
C LYS A 132 22.10 2.37 -6.31
N GLY A 133 20.84 2.72 -6.57
CA GLY A 133 19.82 1.77 -7.01
C GLY A 133 19.16 1.00 -5.86
N ASN A 134 18.35 0.02 -6.21
CA ASN A 134 17.67 -0.83 -5.24
C ASN A 134 18.67 -1.74 -4.53
N PHE A 135 18.37 -2.07 -3.29
CA PHE A 135 19.16 -3.03 -2.52
C PHE A 135 19.19 -4.37 -3.26
N PRO A 136 20.37 -4.98 -3.48
CA PRO A 136 20.48 -6.22 -4.23
C PRO A 136 19.58 -7.32 -3.62
N SER A 137 18.81 -8.00 -4.46
CA SER A 137 17.91 -9.09 -4.01
C SER A 137 18.64 -10.29 -3.42
N LEU A 138 19.92 -10.46 -3.75
CA LEU A 138 20.78 -11.52 -3.24
C LEU A 138 21.17 -11.30 -1.77
N VAL A 139 21.06 -10.08 -1.26
CA VAL A 139 21.39 -9.77 0.14
C VAL A 139 20.09 -9.65 0.92
N PRO A 140 19.82 -10.54 1.88
CA PRO A 140 18.63 -10.44 2.71
C PRO A 140 18.66 -9.12 3.49
N LYS A 141 17.53 -8.41 3.48
CA LYS A 141 17.33 -7.24 4.36
C LYS A 141 17.26 -7.77 5.79
N THR A 142 18.07 -7.21 6.66
CA THR A 142 18.06 -7.58 8.09
C THR A 142 17.36 -6.49 8.89
N ASP A 143 16.68 -6.87 9.95
CA ASP A 143 16.08 -5.96 10.94
C ASP A 143 17.13 -5.42 11.94
N GLN A 144 18.40 -5.61 11.65
CA GLN A 144 19.48 -5.14 12.50
C GLN A 144 19.58 -3.63 12.50
N GLU A 145 19.68 -3.05 13.68
CA GLU A 145 19.89 -1.62 13.84
C GLU A 145 21.17 -1.14 13.17
N ARG A 146 21.12 0.05 12.60
CA ARG A 146 22.31 0.68 12.02
C ARG A 146 23.33 0.91 13.11
N ILE A 147 24.60 0.64 12.81
CA ILE A 147 25.72 0.80 13.75
C ILE A 147 25.82 2.22 14.31
N GLN A 148 25.35 3.22 13.57
CA GLN A 148 25.28 4.62 14.03
C GLN A 148 24.33 4.82 15.21
N ASN A 149 23.31 3.98 15.33
CA ASN A 149 22.33 4.01 16.45
C ASN A 149 22.86 3.27 17.68
N LEU A 150 23.94 2.47 17.52
CA LEU A 150 24.52 1.63 18.56
C LEU A 150 25.84 2.18 19.11
N THR A 151 26.02 3.50 19.09
CA THR A 151 27.28 4.16 19.54
C THR A 151 27.71 3.73 20.92
N HIS A 152 26.79 3.63 21.86
CA HIS A 152 27.05 3.16 23.23
C HIS A 152 27.50 1.70 23.29
N GLN A 153 27.04 0.83 22.40
CA GLN A 153 27.48 -0.57 22.31
C GLN A 153 28.84 -0.67 21.62
N LEU A 154 29.11 0.19 20.63
CA LEU A 154 30.40 0.30 19.99
C LEU A 154 31.52 0.66 20.95
N GLU A 155 31.29 1.53 21.92
CA GLU A 155 32.27 1.86 22.95
C GLU A 155 32.58 0.66 23.84
N LYS A 156 31.57 -0.14 24.20
CA LYS A 156 31.79 -1.39 24.93
C LYS A 156 32.59 -2.40 24.11
N CYS A 157 32.33 -2.48 22.82
CA CYS A 157 33.06 -3.37 21.91
C CYS A 157 34.53 -2.92 21.72
N LYS A 158 34.81 -1.62 21.66
CA LYS A 158 36.18 -1.08 21.59
C LYS A 158 37.02 -1.41 22.84
N ALA A 159 36.39 -1.56 23.98
CA ALA A 159 37.04 -1.94 25.22
C ALA A 159 37.36 -3.43 25.31
N TRP A 160 36.83 -4.24 24.42
CA TRP A 160 37.05 -5.70 24.40
C TRP A 160 38.36 -6.04 23.67
N LYS A 161 39.35 -6.43 24.45
CA LYS A 161 40.68 -6.85 23.92
C LYS A 161 40.71 -8.35 23.69
N GLY A 162 40.27 -8.84 22.55
CA GLY A 162 40.47 -10.30 22.28
C GLY A 162 39.59 -10.96 21.25
N GLY A 163 38.80 -10.23 20.45
CA GLY A 163 37.97 -10.80 19.38
C GLY A 163 38.44 -10.39 18.00
N THR A 164 38.47 -11.36 17.08
CA THR A 164 38.55 -11.10 15.64
C THR A 164 37.17 -10.65 15.15
N TRP A 165 37.09 -9.49 14.53
CA TRP A 165 35.91 -9.04 13.83
C TRP A 165 35.83 -9.76 12.49
N SER A 166 34.81 -10.55 12.27
CA SER A 166 34.39 -10.95 10.92
C SER A 166 33.51 -9.89 10.33
N VAL A 167 33.91 -9.32 9.21
CA VAL A 167 33.15 -8.37 8.42
C VAL A 167 32.15 -9.14 7.56
#